data_bdad6dd8936f79483851aaf224a77c19
#
_entry.id   bdad6dd8936f79483851aaf224a77c19
#
_cell.length_a   1.000
_cell.length_b   1.000
_cell.length_c   1.000
_cell.angle_alpha   90.00
_cell.angle_beta   90.00
_cell.angle_gamma   90.00
#
_symmetry.space_group_name_H-M   'P 1'
#
loop_
_entity.id
_entity.type
_entity.pdbx_description
1 polymer ?
#
loop_
_entity_poly.entity_id
_entity_poly.type
_entity_poly.pdbx_seq_one_letter_code
_entity_poly.pdbx_strand_id
1 'polypeptide(L)'
;YAYPYLGCQRSDTLPLVLGETTDRMLCAAEEGTYDFYDKVIGEVSRLFPSRRIHLGGDEAVMEKNWGVCPRCRALMKEKGFRKTDELMGWFFGRIEKSVKRNGKEMLLWCELDNIRMPAERFLFDYPKDCTLFTWRMGLTPKTIELTARAGIKLIASPGEYCYFDYPQWKGDLPEFNNWGMPLLSLQQAYAFDPGYGLPQEKQSHIIGVAGLLWGEAMKDMNRVTYMAYPRALALAEAGWSRMENRSWESFKSRMYPLLSDLMRKGVSFRVPFEVCGSH
;
A
#
# COMPACT_ATOMS: atom_id res chain seq x y z
N TYR A 1 -3.68 -0.66 21.51
CA TYR A 1 -4.58 -0.75 22.68
C TYR A 1 -4.50 -2.10 23.39
N ALA A 2 -4.49 -3.22 22.65
CA ALA A 2 -4.46 -4.56 23.26
C ALA A 2 -3.13 -4.87 23.96
N TYR A 3 -2.03 -4.28 23.51
CA TYR A 3 -0.68 -4.56 24.01
C TYR A 3 0.10 -3.27 24.28
N PRO A 4 -0.33 -2.41 25.22
CA PRO A 4 0.27 -1.10 25.46
C PRO A 4 1.74 -1.16 25.89
N TYR A 5 2.17 -2.27 26.48
CA TYR A 5 3.56 -2.50 26.91
C TYR A 5 4.53 -2.69 25.73
N LEU A 6 4.04 -3.02 24.54
CA LEU A 6 4.85 -3.10 23.32
C LEU A 6 5.05 -1.73 22.65
N GLY A 7 4.26 -0.74 23.03
CA GLY A 7 4.37 0.62 22.50
C GLY A 7 5.57 1.39 23.04
N CYS A 8 6.00 2.40 22.28
CA CYS A 8 6.97 3.36 22.79
C CYS A 8 6.47 4.04 24.05
N GLN A 9 7.36 4.16 25.05
CA GLN A 9 7.10 4.99 26.23
C GLN A 9 7.22 6.45 25.81
N ARG A 10 6.09 7.15 25.83
CA ARG A 10 6.09 8.60 25.89
C ARG A 10 6.32 8.98 27.37
N SER A 11 6.90 10.15 27.61
CA SER A 11 6.92 10.72 28.96
C SER A 11 5.49 10.68 29.52
N ASP A 12 5.33 10.24 30.72
CA ASP A 12 4.18 9.68 31.44
C ASP A 12 2.88 10.49 31.48
N THR A 13 2.73 11.54 30.69
CA THR A 13 1.72 12.57 30.95
C THR A 13 0.77 12.85 29.79
N LEU A 14 0.88 12.19 28.65
CA LEU A 14 -0.09 12.40 27.58
C LEU A 14 -1.20 11.36 27.63
N PRO A 15 -2.40 11.73 28.13
CA PRO A 15 -3.57 10.88 28.01
C PRO A 15 -3.78 10.54 26.53
N LEU A 16 -4.27 9.34 26.25
CA LEU A 16 -4.78 8.96 24.94
C LEU A 16 -5.96 9.91 24.64
N VAL A 17 -5.71 10.96 23.88
CA VAL A 17 -6.77 11.78 23.33
C VAL A 17 -7.40 10.97 22.19
N LEU A 18 -8.70 10.75 22.27
CA LEU A 18 -9.50 10.18 21.18
C LEU A 18 -9.21 10.99 19.91
N GLY A 19 -8.62 10.35 18.89
CA GLY A 19 -8.18 11.00 17.65
C GLY A 19 -6.66 11.07 17.45
N GLU A 20 -5.83 10.93 18.50
CA GLU A 20 -4.36 10.81 18.39
C GLU A 20 -3.87 9.36 18.42
N THR A 21 -4.74 8.42 18.17
CA THR A 21 -4.54 6.99 18.37
C THR A 21 -3.61 6.34 17.37
N THR A 22 -3.45 6.94 16.22
CA THR A 22 -2.54 6.50 15.15
C THR A 22 -1.07 6.80 15.47
N ASP A 23 -0.80 7.57 16.51
CA ASP A 23 0.53 8.06 16.82
C ASP A 23 1.37 7.12 17.69
N ARG A 24 0.84 6.00 18.16
CA ARG A 24 1.64 5.04 18.96
C ARG A 24 2.23 3.95 18.09
N MET A 25 3.53 4.00 17.92
CA MET A 25 4.29 2.94 17.26
C MET A 25 4.71 1.86 18.26
N LEU A 26 4.87 0.62 17.77
CA LEU A 26 5.54 -0.43 18.50
C LEU A 26 7.00 -0.01 18.79
N CYS A 27 7.48 -0.32 19.96
CA CYS A 27 8.83 0.05 20.37
C CYS A 27 9.87 -0.83 19.70
N ALA A 28 10.74 -0.24 18.90
CA ALA A 28 11.82 -0.97 18.23
C ALA A 28 12.88 -1.55 19.21
N ALA A 29 12.98 -0.99 20.42
CA ALA A 29 13.88 -1.46 21.46
C ALA A 29 13.25 -2.46 22.43
N GLU A 30 12.01 -2.91 22.20
CA GLU A 30 11.31 -3.88 23.02
C GLU A 30 11.36 -5.26 22.39
N GLU A 31 12.04 -6.21 23.01
CA GLU A 31 12.15 -7.58 22.49
C GLU A 31 10.79 -8.26 22.37
N GLY A 32 9.87 -7.99 23.29
CA GLY A 32 8.49 -8.49 23.22
C GLY A 32 7.74 -8.10 21.94
N THR A 33 8.14 -6.99 21.27
CA THR A 33 7.62 -6.61 19.96
C THR A 33 7.94 -7.68 18.90
N TYR A 34 9.16 -8.18 18.91
CA TYR A 34 9.58 -9.19 17.93
C TYR A 34 9.03 -10.57 18.25
N ASP A 35 8.92 -10.92 19.52
CA ASP A 35 8.23 -12.15 19.96
C ASP A 35 6.77 -12.15 19.56
N PHE A 36 6.10 -10.99 19.65
CA PHE A 36 4.73 -10.81 19.17
C PHE A 36 4.64 -11.02 17.66
N TYR A 37 5.53 -10.37 16.88
CA TYR A 37 5.55 -10.56 15.43
C TYR A 37 5.84 -12.00 15.03
N ASP A 38 6.75 -12.69 15.73
CA ASP A 38 7.05 -14.11 15.48
C ASP A 38 5.78 -14.98 15.59
N LYS A 39 5.02 -14.77 16.64
CA LYS A 39 3.77 -15.52 16.87
C LYS A 39 2.73 -15.21 15.80
N VAL A 40 2.49 -13.92 15.52
CA VAL A 40 1.50 -13.47 14.52
C VAL A 40 1.88 -13.95 13.12
N ILE A 41 3.13 -13.75 12.70
CA ILE A 41 3.62 -14.18 11.39
C ILE A 41 3.53 -15.70 11.26
N GLY A 42 3.90 -16.43 12.31
CA GLY A 42 3.80 -17.89 12.33
C GLY A 42 2.35 -18.38 12.17
N GLU A 43 1.39 -17.74 12.84
CA GLU A 43 -0.03 -18.08 12.73
C GLU A 43 -0.60 -17.73 11.36
N VAL A 44 -0.37 -16.49 10.89
CA VAL A 44 -0.82 -16.04 9.57
C VAL A 44 -0.22 -16.90 8.46
N SER A 45 1.04 -17.31 8.59
CA SER A 45 1.70 -18.18 7.60
C SER A 45 1.05 -19.54 7.46
N ARG A 46 0.46 -20.07 8.54
CA ARG A 46 -0.29 -21.35 8.50
C ARG A 46 -1.69 -21.19 7.92
N LEU A 47 -2.32 -20.03 8.17
CA LEU A 47 -3.69 -19.74 7.68
C LEU A 47 -3.72 -19.42 6.19
N PHE A 48 -2.70 -18.74 5.69
CA PHE A 48 -2.66 -18.25 4.30
C PHE A 48 -1.57 -18.97 3.50
N PRO A 49 -1.91 -19.64 2.39
CA PRO A 49 -0.95 -20.39 1.57
C PRO A 49 -0.05 -19.45 0.73
N SER A 50 -0.35 -18.15 0.65
CA SER A 50 0.46 -17.19 -0.10
C SER A 50 1.93 -17.26 0.33
N ARG A 51 2.83 -17.16 -0.64
CA ARG A 51 4.27 -17.01 -0.37
C ARG A 51 4.63 -15.64 0.21
N ARG A 52 3.71 -14.68 0.20
CA ARG A 52 3.97 -13.28 0.56
C ARG A 52 3.07 -12.84 1.71
N ILE A 53 3.65 -12.04 2.60
CA ILE A 53 2.94 -11.37 3.70
C ILE A 53 3.24 -9.87 3.62
N HIS A 54 2.17 -9.05 3.57
CA HIS A 54 2.27 -7.60 3.64
C HIS A 54 2.22 -7.15 5.10
N LEU A 55 3.22 -6.39 5.53
CA LEU A 55 3.38 -5.95 6.92
C LEU A 55 3.04 -4.47 7.15
N GLY A 56 2.53 -3.78 6.14
CA GLY A 56 2.23 -2.35 6.25
C GLY A 56 3.49 -1.49 6.19
N GLY A 57 3.68 -0.64 7.20
CA GLY A 57 4.86 0.22 7.34
C GLY A 57 4.66 1.65 6.85
N ASP A 58 3.44 2.00 6.44
CA ASP A 58 3.03 3.31 5.99
C ASP A 58 2.79 4.28 7.14
N GLU A 59 2.92 5.58 6.82
CA GLU A 59 2.57 6.73 7.67
C GLU A 59 3.13 6.71 9.11
N ALA A 60 4.25 6.02 9.29
CA ALA A 60 4.89 5.89 10.58
C ALA A 60 5.44 7.23 11.10
N VAL A 61 4.93 7.71 12.24
CA VAL A 61 5.35 8.97 12.87
C VAL A 61 6.57 8.71 13.78
N MET A 62 7.69 8.32 13.15
CA MET A 62 8.88 7.83 13.84
C MET A 62 9.51 8.86 14.77
N GLU A 63 9.64 10.11 14.36
CA GLU A 63 10.26 11.16 15.15
C GLU A 63 9.52 11.43 16.47
N LYS A 64 8.20 11.42 16.44
CA LYS A 64 7.36 11.61 17.62
C LYS A 64 7.25 10.38 18.52
N ASN A 65 7.71 9.22 18.06
CA ASN A 65 7.70 7.97 18.79
C ASN A 65 9.12 7.50 19.12
N TRP A 66 9.83 6.95 18.15
CA TRP A 66 11.19 6.43 18.35
C TRP A 66 12.18 7.54 18.67
N GLY A 67 12.04 8.72 18.03
CA GLY A 67 12.91 9.87 18.26
C GLY A 67 12.85 10.45 19.68
N VAL A 68 11.74 10.23 20.39
CA VAL A 68 11.56 10.70 21.78
C VAL A 68 11.60 9.58 22.82
N CYS A 69 11.41 8.33 22.42
CA CYS A 69 11.41 7.18 23.31
C CYS A 69 12.82 6.93 23.89
N PRO A 70 13.01 6.93 25.21
CA PRO A 70 14.35 6.74 25.81
C PRO A 70 15.01 5.41 25.40
N ARG A 71 14.24 4.32 25.31
CA ARG A 71 14.74 3.00 24.92
C ARG A 71 15.17 2.98 23.45
N CYS A 72 14.37 3.54 22.54
CA CYS A 72 14.73 3.62 21.12
C CYS A 72 15.95 4.52 20.90
N ARG A 73 16.04 5.64 21.61
CA ARG A 73 17.22 6.53 21.56
C ARG A 73 18.48 5.82 22.06
N ALA A 74 18.38 5.05 23.14
CA ALA A 74 19.50 4.25 23.64
C ALA A 74 19.94 3.21 22.61
N LEU A 75 19.01 2.50 22.00
CA LEU A 75 19.27 1.56 20.92
C LEU A 75 19.91 2.24 19.70
N MET A 76 19.39 3.38 19.27
CA MET A 76 19.99 4.15 18.17
C MET A 76 21.43 4.53 18.47
N LYS A 77 21.71 4.99 19.69
CA LYS A 77 23.09 5.31 20.13
C LYS A 77 23.99 4.07 20.12
N GLU A 78 23.51 2.94 20.62
CA GLU A 78 24.24 1.66 20.63
C GLU A 78 24.62 1.20 19.21
N LYS A 79 23.67 1.33 18.27
CA LYS A 79 23.86 0.91 16.86
C LYS A 79 24.56 1.97 16.01
N GLY A 80 24.83 3.16 16.53
CA GLY A 80 25.42 4.27 15.79
C GLY A 80 24.45 4.92 14.79
N PHE A 81 23.15 4.71 14.94
CA PHE A 81 22.13 5.31 14.08
C PHE A 81 21.96 6.80 14.41
N ARG A 82 21.90 7.61 13.35
CA ARG A 82 21.75 9.07 13.46
C ARG A 82 20.32 9.53 13.25
N LYS A 83 19.49 8.69 12.60
CA LYS A 83 18.12 9.00 12.22
C LYS A 83 17.21 7.82 12.51
N THR A 84 15.93 8.11 12.71
CA THR A 84 14.90 7.12 12.95
C THR A 84 14.66 6.21 11.72
N ASP A 85 15.01 6.68 10.53
CA ASP A 85 14.96 5.88 9.28
C ASP A 85 15.88 4.66 9.36
N GLU A 86 17.09 4.82 9.88
CA GLU A 86 18.06 3.73 10.07
C GLU A 86 17.52 2.71 11.08
N LEU A 87 16.83 3.20 12.11
CA LEU A 87 16.15 2.34 13.07
C LEU A 87 14.97 1.59 12.42
N MET A 88 14.25 2.22 11.48
CA MET A 88 13.17 1.56 10.76
C MET A 88 13.69 0.42 9.87
N GLY A 89 14.77 0.65 9.15
CA GLY A 89 15.44 -0.40 8.38
C GLY A 89 15.88 -1.57 9.24
N TRP A 90 16.49 -1.28 10.39
CA TRP A 90 16.89 -2.29 11.37
C TRP A 90 15.68 -3.05 11.94
N PHE A 91 14.60 -2.35 12.26
CA PHE A 91 13.35 -2.94 12.74
C PHE A 91 12.76 -3.92 11.72
N PHE A 92 12.62 -3.51 10.47
CA PHE A 92 12.13 -4.39 9.40
C PHE A 92 13.09 -5.54 9.14
N GLY A 93 14.40 -5.33 9.20
CA GLY A 93 15.38 -6.39 9.04
C GLY A 93 15.29 -7.46 10.14
N ARG A 94 14.86 -7.10 11.36
CA ARG A 94 14.56 -8.06 12.41
C ARG A 94 13.30 -8.86 12.14
N ILE A 95 12.24 -8.18 11.71
CA ILE A 95 10.94 -8.83 11.39
C ILE A 95 11.08 -9.73 10.15
N GLU A 96 11.87 -9.33 9.16
CA GLU A 96 12.15 -10.13 7.97
C GLU A 96 12.70 -11.51 8.32
N LYS A 97 13.52 -11.62 9.35
CA LYS A 97 14.03 -12.93 9.82
C LYS A 97 12.89 -13.87 10.21
N SER A 98 11.85 -13.35 10.85
CA SER A 98 10.65 -14.11 11.18
C SER A 98 9.87 -14.52 9.93
N VAL A 99 9.69 -13.60 8.98
CA VAL A 99 9.03 -13.88 7.71
C VAL A 99 9.76 -15.01 6.97
N LYS A 100 11.08 -14.92 6.85
CA LYS A 100 11.93 -15.93 6.18
C LYS A 100 11.90 -17.28 6.87
N ARG A 101 11.92 -17.33 8.22
CA ARG A 101 11.79 -18.59 8.97
C ARG A 101 10.48 -19.33 8.67
N ASN A 102 9.43 -18.60 8.33
CA ASN A 102 8.12 -19.15 7.93
C ASN A 102 8.01 -19.40 6.41
N GLY A 103 9.11 -19.34 5.66
CA GLY A 103 9.13 -19.58 4.21
C GLY A 103 8.39 -18.53 3.38
N LYS A 104 8.25 -17.31 3.91
CA LYS A 104 7.51 -16.22 3.26
C LYS A 104 8.45 -15.11 2.78
N GLU A 105 7.93 -14.30 1.85
CA GLU A 105 8.52 -13.06 1.35
C GLU A 105 7.81 -11.86 1.96
N MET A 106 8.56 -10.83 2.33
CA MET A 106 8.02 -9.62 2.97
C MET A 106 7.59 -8.59 1.94
N LEU A 107 6.39 -8.05 2.11
CA LEU A 107 5.89 -6.91 1.36
C LEU A 107 5.71 -5.73 2.31
N LEU A 108 6.01 -4.51 1.85
CA LEU A 108 5.88 -3.26 2.62
C LEU A 108 5.35 -2.14 1.73
N TRP A 109 4.69 -1.16 2.35
CA TRP A 109 4.43 0.12 1.70
C TRP A 109 5.73 0.89 1.53
N CYS A 110 5.89 1.54 0.39
CA CYS A 110 7.01 2.42 0.13
C CYS A 110 6.73 3.82 0.67
N GLU A 111 7.47 4.22 1.69
CA GLU A 111 7.35 5.55 2.33
C GLU A 111 8.30 6.61 1.76
N LEU A 112 8.87 6.36 0.59
CA LEU A 112 9.73 7.34 -0.10
C LEU A 112 9.12 8.73 -0.19
N ASP A 113 7.84 8.79 -0.10
CA ASP A 113 6.99 9.90 -0.41
C ASP A 113 6.42 10.57 0.82
N ASN A 114 6.83 10.14 1.99
CA ASN A 114 6.47 10.87 3.19
C ASN A 114 7.14 12.25 3.10
N ILE A 115 6.33 13.29 3.08
CA ILE A 115 6.74 14.72 3.09
C ILE A 115 7.78 15.03 4.19
N ARG A 116 7.90 14.14 5.17
CA ARG A 116 8.78 14.24 6.34
C ARG A 116 10.14 13.60 6.14
N MET A 117 10.38 12.91 5.01
CA MET A 117 11.61 12.17 4.75
C MET A 117 12.17 12.49 3.36
N PRO A 118 13.46 12.87 3.25
CA PRO A 118 14.08 13.00 1.95
C PRO A 118 14.10 11.66 1.24
N ALA A 119 13.39 11.55 0.11
CA ALA A 119 13.15 10.34 -0.67
C ALA A 119 14.41 9.49 -0.94
N GLU A 120 15.58 10.08 -0.96
CA GLU A 120 16.82 9.41 -1.35
C GLU A 120 17.45 8.53 -0.27
N ARG A 121 17.11 8.73 1.01
CA ARG A 121 17.74 8.01 2.13
C ARG A 121 16.98 6.76 2.53
N PHE A 122 15.69 6.76 2.37
CA PHE A 122 14.80 5.74 2.90
C PHE A 122 14.96 4.36 2.23
N LEU A 123 15.24 4.32 0.92
CA LEU A 123 15.41 3.05 0.19
C LEU A 123 16.61 2.21 0.61
N PHE A 124 17.65 2.87 1.14
CA PHE A 124 18.86 2.14 1.52
C PHE A 124 18.68 1.34 2.82
N ASP A 125 17.65 1.67 3.58
CA ASP A 125 17.38 1.07 4.88
C ASP A 125 16.36 -0.07 4.81
N TYR A 126 15.62 -0.20 3.70
CA TYR A 126 14.73 -1.36 3.50
C TYR A 126 15.51 -2.66 3.31
N PRO A 127 15.03 -3.79 3.84
CA PRO A 127 15.58 -5.10 3.51
C PRO A 127 15.59 -5.34 2.01
N LYS A 128 16.72 -5.79 1.46
CA LYS A 128 16.94 -5.94 0.01
C LYS A 128 16.01 -6.97 -0.65
N ASP A 129 15.58 -7.97 0.12
CA ASP A 129 14.73 -9.05 -0.39
C ASP A 129 13.23 -8.74 -0.25
N CYS A 130 12.85 -7.57 0.27
CA CYS A 130 11.44 -7.19 0.32
C CYS A 130 10.92 -6.75 -1.05
N THR A 131 9.60 -6.74 -1.19
CA THR A 131 8.92 -6.08 -2.31
C THR A 131 8.15 -4.87 -1.78
N LEU A 132 8.32 -3.73 -2.41
CA LEU A 132 7.67 -2.48 -2.03
C LEU A 132 6.42 -2.24 -2.88
N PHE A 133 5.42 -1.60 -2.30
CA PHE A 133 4.24 -1.09 -2.99
C PHE A 133 4.33 0.42 -3.07
N THR A 134 4.16 0.99 -4.27
CA THR A 134 3.88 2.43 -4.37
C THR A 134 2.43 2.69 -4.00
N TRP A 135 2.12 3.87 -3.51
CA TRP A 135 0.75 4.23 -3.14
C TRP A 135 0.42 5.72 -3.29
N ARG A 136 1.38 6.59 -3.09
CA ARG A 136 1.12 8.02 -3.19
C ARG A 136 0.97 8.49 -4.64
N MET A 137 0.10 9.48 -4.81
CA MET A 137 -0.14 10.12 -6.11
C MET A 137 1.09 10.92 -6.57
N GLY A 138 1.41 10.82 -7.86
CA GLY A 138 2.44 11.63 -8.52
C GLY A 138 3.89 11.24 -8.24
N LEU A 139 4.13 10.29 -7.33
CA LEU A 139 5.49 9.96 -6.87
C LEU A 139 5.99 8.60 -7.37
N THR A 140 5.13 7.82 -7.99
CA THR A 140 5.49 6.48 -8.49
C THR A 140 6.64 6.49 -9.50
N PRO A 141 6.75 7.42 -10.47
CA PRO A 141 7.90 7.46 -11.38
C PRO A 141 9.24 7.56 -10.65
N LYS A 142 9.33 8.43 -9.64
CA LYS A 142 10.54 8.57 -8.82
C LYS A 142 10.82 7.31 -8.01
N THR A 143 9.78 6.69 -7.47
CA THR A 143 9.90 5.43 -6.73
C THR A 143 10.43 4.30 -7.61
N ILE A 144 9.94 4.17 -8.85
CA ILE A 144 10.44 3.19 -9.83
C ILE A 144 11.94 3.36 -10.06
N GLU A 145 12.40 4.59 -10.30
CA GLU A 145 13.82 4.86 -10.52
C GLU A 145 14.69 4.48 -9.31
N LEU A 146 14.24 4.83 -8.12
CA LEU A 146 15.00 4.59 -6.89
C LEU A 146 15.03 3.10 -6.53
N THR A 147 13.91 2.39 -6.64
CA THR A 147 13.85 0.94 -6.40
C THR A 147 14.65 0.14 -7.41
N ALA A 148 14.67 0.58 -8.69
CA ALA A 148 15.54 -0.01 -9.70
C ALA A 148 17.03 0.10 -9.32
N ARG A 149 17.48 1.28 -8.87
CA ARG A 149 18.87 1.47 -8.41
C ARG A 149 19.20 0.63 -7.18
N ALA A 150 18.25 0.45 -6.28
CA ALA A 150 18.42 -0.33 -5.06
C ALA A 150 18.30 -1.85 -5.30
N GLY A 151 17.86 -2.30 -6.47
CA GLY A 151 17.59 -3.71 -6.77
C GLY A 151 16.39 -4.28 -6.02
N ILE A 152 15.45 -3.43 -5.59
CA ILE A 152 14.25 -3.80 -4.83
C ILE A 152 13.08 -3.99 -5.79
N LYS A 153 12.34 -5.09 -5.66
CA LYS A 153 11.13 -5.37 -6.44
C LYS A 153 9.99 -4.42 -6.06
N LEU A 154 9.17 -4.08 -7.04
CA LEU A 154 8.09 -3.11 -6.88
C LEU A 154 6.76 -3.66 -7.39
N ILE A 155 5.67 -3.35 -6.66
CA ILE A 155 4.28 -3.44 -7.13
C ILE A 155 3.77 -2.01 -7.26
N ALA A 156 3.29 -1.66 -8.45
CA ALA A 156 2.79 -0.32 -8.72
C ALA A 156 1.29 -0.23 -8.37
N SER A 157 0.97 0.62 -7.39
CA SER A 157 -0.41 0.84 -6.91
C SER A 157 -0.69 2.30 -6.54
N PRO A 158 -0.33 3.27 -7.41
CA PRO A 158 -0.48 4.69 -7.12
C PRO A 158 -1.96 5.10 -6.98
N GLY A 159 -2.22 6.02 -6.06
CA GLY A 159 -3.59 6.44 -5.73
C GLY A 159 -4.37 6.97 -6.93
N GLU A 160 -3.72 7.70 -7.84
CA GLU A 160 -4.35 8.28 -9.02
C GLU A 160 -4.88 7.27 -10.04
N TYR A 161 -4.53 5.98 -9.93
CA TYR A 161 -4.98 4.92 -10.86
C TYR A 161 -5.54 3.69 -10.15
N CYS A 162 -5.18 3.46 -8.91
CA CYS A 162 -5.35 2.17 -8.24
C CYS A 162 -6.20 2.21 -6.97
N TYR A 163 -6.58 3.39 -6.46
CA TYR A 163 -7.38 3.52 -5.24
C TYR A 163 -8.87 3.46 -5.56
N PHE A 164 -9.45 2.28 -5.45
CA PHE A 164 -10.85 2.05 -5.78
C PHE A 164 -11.83 2.42 -4.65
N ASP A 165 -11.34 2.88 -3.53
CA ASP A 165 -12.12 3.60 -2.51
C ASP A 165 -12.43 5.04 -2.91
N TYR A 166 -11.73 5.61 -3.92
CA TYR A 166 -12.03 6.93 -4.46
C TYR A 166 -13.35 6.94 -5.24
N PRO A 167 -14.13 8.05 -5.18
CA PRO A 167 -15.33 8.21 -5.99
C PRO A 167 -15.04 8.00 -7.48
N GLN A 168 -15.97 7.35 -8.18
CA GLN A 168 -15.82 7.04 -9.60
C GLN A 168 -16.24 8.19 -10.51
N TRP A 169 -17.12 9.06 -10.00
CA TRP A 169 -17.63 10.22 -10.71
C TRP A 169 -18.21 11.26 -9.74
N LYS A 170 -18.48 12.47 -10.23
CA LYS A 170 -18.95 13.60 -9.40
C LYS A 170 -20.29 13.39 -8.71
N GLY A 171 -21.12 12.47 -9.23
CA GLY A 171 -22.43 12.15 -8.67
C GLY A 171 -22.43 10.98 -7.69
N ASP A 172 -21.29 10.40 -7.33
CA ASP A 172 -21.21 9.43 -6.25
C ASP A 172 -21.65 10.09 -4.93
N LEU A 173 -22.27 9.30 -4.07
CA LEU A 173 -22.81 9.77 -2.81
C LEU A 173 -21.68 10.31 -1.90
N PRO A 174 -21.95 11.35 -1.09
CA PRO A 174 -20.94 11.95 -0.21
C PRO A 174 -20.25 10.96 0.74
N GLU A 175 -20.94 9.92 1.17
CA GLU A 175 -20.35 8.88 2.02
C GLU A 175 -19.30 8.02 1.32
N PHE A 176 -19.11 8.16 0.02
CA PHE A 176 -18.01 7.54 -0.73
C PHE A 176 -16.74 8.38 -0.72
N ASN A 177 -16.81 9.57 -0.14
CA ASN A 177 -15.69 10.50 -0.08
C ASN A 177 -15.54 11.04 1.35
N ASN A 178 -14.78 10.35 2.17
CA ASN A 178 -14.67 10.63 3.60
C ASN A 178 -13.59 11.70 3.96
N TRP A 179 -12.67 12.04 3.04
CA TRP A 179 -11.59 13.00 3.30
C TRP A 179 -11.28 13.95 2.13
N GLY A 180 -12.21 14.10 1.17
CA GLY A 180 -11.97 14.92 -0.04
C GLY A 180 -11.14 14.19 -1.11
N MET A 181 -11.35 12.88 -1.24
CA MET A 181 -10.68 12.03 -2.21
C MET A 181 -10.87 12.53 -3.63
N PRO A 182 -9.84 12.46 -4.50
CA PRO A 182 -9.98 12.78 -5.91
C PRO A 182 -10.89 11.77 -6.64
N LEU A 183 -11.39 12.15 -7.80
CA LEU A 183 -12.12 11.22 -8.64
C LEU A 183 -11.16 10.25 -9.33
N LEU A 184 -11.55 9.00 -9.41
CA LEU A 184 -10.88 7.99 -10.21
C LEU A 184 -11.88 7.31 -11.14
N SER A 185 -11.97 7.79 -12.37
CA SER A 185 -12.86 7.23 -13.39
C SER A 185 -12.37 5.89 -13.94
N LEU A 186 -13.27 5.15 -14.58
CA LEU A 186 -12.92 3.92 -15.31
C LEU A 186 -11.84 4.17 -16.37
N GLN A 187 -12.01 5.27 -17.14
CA GLN A 187 -11.06 5.62 -18.20
C GLN A 187 -9.68 5.95 -17.63
N GLN A 188 -9.62 6.62 -16.49
CA GLN A 188 -8.35 6.91 -15.81
C GLN A 188 -7.68 5.64 -15.30
N ALA A 189 -8.43 4.73 -14.67
CA ALA A 189 -7.89 3.43 -14.26
C ALA A 189 -7.37 2.60 -15.46
N TYR A 190 -8.07 2.67 -16.61
CA TYR A 190 -7.63 2.01 -17.85
C TYR A 190 -6.36 2.64 -18.45
N ALA A 191 -6.20 3.94 -18.33
CA ALA A 191 -5.04 4.66 -18.85
C ALA A 191 -3.74 4.39 -18.05
N PHE A 192 -3.83 3.68 -16.92
CA PHE A 192 -2.67 3.39 -16.10
C PHE A 192 -1.58 2.64 -16.86
N ASP A 193 -0.39 3.23 -16.94
CA ASP A 193 0.84 2.60 -17.38
C ASP A 193 1.72 2.29 -16.16
N PRO A 194 1.87 1.02 -15.74
CA PRO A 194 2.69 0.69 -14.58
C PRO A 194 4.14 1.12 -14.69
N GLY A 195 4.64 1.25 -15.92
CA GLY A 195 6.01 1.68 -16.23
C GLY A 195 6.16 3.20 -16.39
N TYR A 196 5.07 3.97 -16.43
CA TYR A 196 5.08 5.43 -16.63
C TYR A 196 5.91 5.89 -17.85
N GLY A 197 5.94 5.10 -18.92
CA GLY A 197 6.74 5.41 -20.12
C GLY A 197 8.25 5.38 -19.90
N LEU A 198 8.73 4.90 -18.75
CA LEU A 198 10.16 4.76 -18.49
C LEU A 198 10.78 3.67 -19.39
N PRO A 199 12.10 3.75 -19.67
CA PRO A 199 12.80 2.72 -20.43
C PRO A 199 12.64 1.32 -19.82
N GLN A 200 12.58 0.30 -20.69
CA GLN A 200 12.30 -1.10 -20.31
C GLN A 200 13.26 -1.63 -19.23
N GLU A 201 14.51 -1.24 -19.28
CA GLU A 201 15.51 -1.65 -18.30
C GLU A 201 15.22 -1.11 -16.88
N LYS A 202 14.50 0.01 -16.79
CA LYS A 202 14.04 0.58 -15.51
C LYS A 202 12.74 -0.04 -15.00
N GLN A 203 12.03 -0.78 -15.83
CA GLN A 203 10.75 -1.41 -15.50
C GLN A 203 10.89 -2.86 -15.05
N SER A 204 12.01 -3.51 -15.30
CA SER A 204 12.22 -4.97 -15.11
C SER A 204 12.00 -5.45 -13.67
N HIS A 205 12.10 -4.56 -12.68
CA HIS A 205 11.85 -4.86 -11.28
C HIS A 205 10.40 -4.65 -10.85
N ILE A 206 9.54 -4.08 -11.71
CA ILE A 206 8.09 -3.96 -11.46
C ILE A 206 7.47 -5.33 -11.72
N ILE A 207 6.99 -5.98 -10.68
CA ILE A 207 6.51 -7.36 -10.74
C ILE A 207 4.98 -7.48 -10.75
N GLY A 208 4.27 -6.37 -10.69
CA GLY A 208 2.81 -6.36 -10.74
C GLY A 208 2.20 -5.01 -10.42
N VAL A 209 0.87 -5.02 -10.40
CA VAL A 209 0.00 -3.90 -10.01
C VAL A 209 -0.98 -4.36 -8.93
N ALA A 210 -1.50 -3.42 -8.13
CA ALA A 210 -2.54 -3.71 -7.15
C ALA A 210 -3.60 -2.61 -7.12
N GLY A 211 -4.87 -3.01 -7.09
CA GLY A 211 -5.99 -2.12 -6.80
C GLY A 211 -6.29 -2.15 -5.31
N LEU A 212 -6.50 -0.99 -4.71
CA LEU A 212 -6.67 -0.83 -3.27
C LEU A 212 -8.10 -0.37 -2.96
N LEU A 213 -8.63 -0.89 -1.87
CA LEU A 213 -9.97 -0.58 -1.35
C LEU A 213 -9.85 -0.41 0.16
N TRP A 214 -9.73 0.85 0.61
CA TRP A 214 -9.67 1.17 2.02
C TRP A 214 -11.06 1.13 2.66
N GLY A 215 -11.12 0.64 3.90
CA GLY A 215 -12.38 0.23 4.53
C GLY A 215 -13.25 1.35 5.10
N GLU A 216 -12.76 2.58 5.20
CA GLU A 216 -13.41 3.66 5.94
C GLU A 216 -14.84 3.96 5.44
N ALA A 217 -15.04 3.90 4.13
CA ALA A 217 -16.34 4.13 3.50
C ALA A 217 -17.05 2.85 3.00
N MET A 218 -16.55 1.67 3.36
CA MET A 218 -17.03 0.38 2.86
C MET A 218 -17.92 -0.31 3.89
N LYS A 219 -19.23 -0.03 3.85
CA LYS A 219 -20.21 -0.57 4.82
C LYS A 219 -20.45 -2.07 4.67
N ASP A 220 -20.43 -2.57 3.44
CA ASP A 220 -20.83 -3.94 3.07
C ASP A 220 -20.20 -4.37 1.74
N MET A 221 -20.37 -5.64 1.39
CA MET A 221 -19.82 -6.22 0.16
C MET A 221 -20.41 -5.62 -1.12
N ASN A 222 -21.66 -5.16 -1.09
CA ASN A 222 -22.24 -4.50 -2.25
C ASN A 222 -21.51 -3.20 -2.56
N ARG A 223 -21.15 -2.43 -1.53
CA ARG A 223 -20.35 -1.23 -1.71
C ARG A 223 -18.93 -1.56 -2.17
N VAL A 224 -18.27 -2.54 -1.56
CA VAL A 224 -16.93 -2.99 -1.99
C VAL A 224 -16.92 -3.31 -3.48
N THR A 225 -17.86 -4.12 -3.94
CA THR A 225 -17.95 -4.52 -5.34
C THR A 225 -18.38 -3.38 -6.27
N TYR A 226 -19.30 -2.52 -5.84
CA TYR A 226 -19.66 -1.31 -6.58
C TYR A 226 -18.44 -0.40 -6.79
N MET A 227 -17.64 -0.18 -5.77
CA MET A 227 -16.46 0.66 -5.85
C MET A 227 -15.33 0.00 -6.65
N ALA A 228 -15.19 -1.32 -6.59
CA ALA A 228 -14.19 -2.06 -7.36
C ALA A 228 -14.51 -2.09 -8.86
N TYR A 229 -15.76 -2.41 -9.23
CA TYR A 229 -16.11 -2.65 -10.61
C TYR A 229 -16.81 -1.44 -11.25
N PRO A 230 -16.48 -1.14 -12.54
CA PRO A 230 -15.64 -1.92 -13.47
C PRO A 230 -14.14 -1.59 -13.43
N ARG A 231 -13.65 -0.68 -12.57
CA ARG A 231 -12.23 -0.24 -12.54
C ARG A 231 -11.25 -1.38 -12.33
N ALA A 232 -11.62 -2.39 -11.54
CA ALA A 232 -10.78 -3.58 -11.35
C ALA A 232 -10.53 -4.35 -12.66
N LEU A 233 -11.49 -4.35 -13.59
CA LEU A 233 -11.30 -4.93 -14.93
C LEU A 233 -10.29 -4.11 -15.74
N ALA A 234 -10.35 -2.79 -15.63
CA ALA A 234 -9.41 -1.89 -16.30
C ALA A 234 -7.98 -2.07 -15.75
N LEU A 235 -7.83 -2.16 -14.45
CA LEU A 235 -6.53 -2.42 -13.82
C LEU A 235 -5.98 -3.80 -14.17
N ALA A 236 -6.84 -4.83 -14.26
CA ALA A 236 -6.43 -6.15 -14.71
C ALA A 236 -5.85 -6.10 -16.13
N GLU A 237 -6.49 -5.36 -17.04
CA GLU A 237 -5.95 -5.12 -18.38
C GLU A 237 -4.60 -4.40 -18.34
N ALA A 238 -4.49 -3.36 -17.50
CA ALA A 238 -3.26 -2.59 -17.35
C ALA A 238 -2.09 -3.45 -16.81
N GLY A 239 -2.36 -4.39 -15.93
CA GLY A 239 -1.36 -5.29 -15.39
C GLY A 239 -1.00 -6.48 -16.30
N TRP A 240 -1.90 -6.86 -17.21
CA TRP A 240 -1.71 -8.02 -18.07
C TRP A 240 -1.21 -7.67 -19.48
N SER A 241 -1.66 -6.55 -20.02
CA SER A 241 -1.42 -6.17 -21.42
C SER A 241 -0.43 -5.03 -21.53
N ARG A 242 0.52 -5.16 -22.45
CA ARG A 242 1.43 -4.05 -22.79
C ARG A 242 0.65 -2.88 -23.37
N MET A 243 1.13 -1.65 -23.14
CA MET A 243 0.48 -0.42 -23.59
C MET A 243 0.16 -0.42 -25.08
N GLU A 244 1.09 -0.86 -25.93
CA GLU A 244 0.94 -0.92 -27.39
C GLU A 244 -0.16 -1.88 -27.86
N ASN A 245 -0.55 -2.83 -27.01
CA ASN A 245 -1.59 -3.82 -27.30
C ASN A 245 -2.95 -3.46 -26.70
N ARG A 246 -3.03 -2.34 -25.97
CA ARG A 246 -4.30 -1.91 -25.35
C ARG A 246 -5.11 -1.02 -26.27
N SER A 247 -6.41 -1.26 -26.34
CA SER A 247 -7.39 -0.46 -27.06
C SER A 247 -8.62 -0.24 -26.20
N TRP A 248 -8.95 1.02 -25.95
CA TRP A 248 -10.13 1.40 -25.18
C TRP A 248 -11.43 0.81 -25.75
N GLU A 249 -11.58 0.86 -27.08
CA GLU A 249 -12.77 0.31 -27.77
C GLU A 249 -12.84 -1.22 -27.61
N SER A 250 -11.72 -1.91 -27.77
CA SER A 250 -11.64 -3.35 -27.53
C SER A 250 -11.93 -3.70 -26.06
N PHE A 251 -11.39 -2.93 -25.12
CA PHE A 251 -11.66 -3.11 -23.70
C PHE A 251 -13.16 -2.97 -23.40
N LYS A 252 -13.80 -1.90 -23.88
CA LYS A 252 -15.24 -1.69 -23.70
C LYS A 252 -16.06 -2.89 -24.19
N SER A 253 -15.78 -3.36 -25.40
CA SER A 253 -16.54 -4.49 -25.98
C SER A 253 -16.40 -5.78 -25.17
N ARG A 254 -15.23 -6.04 -24.59
CA ARG A 254 -14.96 -7.21 -23.74
C ARG A 254 -15.49 -7.05 -22.30
N MET A 255 -15.62 -5.82 -21.83
CA MET A 255 -16.12 -5.50 -20.50
C MET A 255 -17.61 -5.84 -20.35
N TYR A 256 -18.44 -5.58 -21.35
CA TYR A 256 -19.90 -5.81 -21.27
C TYR A 256 -20.30 -7.24 -20.90
N PRO A 257 -19.77 -8.28 -21.55
CA PRO A 257 -20.04 -9.65 -21.14
C PRO A 257 -19.66 -9.93 -19.68
N LEU A 258 -18.54 -9.37 -19.21
CA LEU A 258 -18.08 -9.53 -17.81
C LEU A 258 -19.02 -8.83 -16.83
N LEU A 259 -19.53 -7.64 -17.16
CA LEU A 259 -20.52 -6.95 -16.33
C LEU A 259 -21.85 -7.74 -16.29
N SER A 260 -22.26 -8.35 -17.41
CA SER A 260 -23.43 -9.24 -17.46
C SER A 260 -23.23 -10.48 -16.57
N ASP A 261 -22.02 -11.03 -16.50
CA ASP A 261 -21.69 -12.14 -15.61
C ASP A 261 -21.74 -11.71 -14.14
N LEU A 262 -21.21 -10.54 -13.81
CA LEU A 262 -21.30 -9.98 -12.45
C LEU A 262 -22.76 -9.80 -12.03
N MET A 263 -23.60 -9.25 -12.92
CA MET A 263 -25.03 -9.09 -12.67
C MET A 263 -25.72 -10.42 -12.40
N ARG A 264 -25.47 -11.45 -13.22
CA ARG A 264 -26.03 -12.80 -13.00
C ARG A 264 -25.61 -13.43 -11.67
N LYS A 265 -24.43 -13.07 -11.17
CA LYS A 265 -23.91 -13.52 -9.87
C LYS A 265 -24.37 -12.64 -8.70
N GLY A 266 -25.21 -11.64 -8.93
CA GLY A 266 -25.67 -10.70 -7.90
C GLY A 266 -24.57 -9.78 -7.36
N VAL A 267 -23.51 -9.57 -8.13
CA VAL A 267 -22.40 -8.69 -7.76
C VAL A 267 -22.72 -7.25 -8.18
N SER A 268 -22.73 -6.34 -7.24
CA SER A 268 -22.96 -4.92 -7.51
C SER A 268 -21.76 -4.30 -8.25
N PHE A 269 -22.06 -3.40 -9.19
CA PHE A 269 -21.05 -2.61 -9.87
C PHE A 269 -21.64 -1.27 -10.30
N ARG A 270 -20.78 -0.29 -10.52
CA ARG A 270 -21.19 0.97 -11.13
C ARG A 270 -21.45 0.79 -12.62
N VAL A 271 -22.59 1.30 -13.10
CA VAL A 271 -22.82 1.39 -14.56
C VAL A 271 -21.91 2.47 -15.13
N PRO A 272 -21.03 2.13 -16.08
CA PRO A 272 -20.07 3.09 -16.62
C PRO A 272 -20.74 3.97 -17.70
N PHE A 273 -21.21 5.16 -17.30
CA PHE A 273 -21.87 6.11 -18.23
C PHE A 273 -20.96 6.53 -19.40
N GLU A 274 -19.67 6.58 -19.18
CA GLU A 274 -18.65 6.89 -20.18
C GLU A 274 -18.56 5.86 -21.31
N VAL A 275 -19.27 4.76 -21.19
CA VAL A 275 -19.34 3.67 -22.19
C VAL A 275 -20.72 3.55 -22.81
N CYS A 276 -21.74 4.04 -22.11
CA CYS A 276 -23.08 4.18 -22.66
C CYS A 276 -23.03 5.39 -23.56
N GLY A 277 -22.92 5.18 -24.87
CA GLY A 277 -22.81 6.26 -25.86
C GLY A 277 -23.81 7.39 -25.59
N SER A 278 -23.40 8.61 -25.79
CA SER A 278 -24.29 9.75 -25.89
C SER A 278 -25.29 9.47 -27.01
N HIS A 279 -26.52 9.17 -26.63
CA HIS A 279 -27.66 9.25 -27.56
C HIS A 279 -28.01 10.70 -27.78
#